data_cf615db6b73a471e76f2f9751ed833c9
#
_entry.id   cf615db6b73a471e76f2f9751ed833c9
#
_cell.length_a   1.000
_cell.length_b   1.000
_cell.length_c   1.000
_cell.angle_alpha   90.00
_cell.angle_beta   90.00
_cell.angle_gamma   90.00
#
_symmetry.space_group_name_H-M   'P 1'
#
loop_
_entity.id
_entity.type
_entity.pdbx_description
1 polymer ?
#
loop_
_entity_poly.entity_id
_entity_poly.type
_entity_poly.pdbx_seq_one_letter_code
_entity_poly.pdbx_strand_id
1 'polypeptide(L)'
;ARPDVLVIVPPSITPEYDRLIFKDAMGTGCHERCAGIAAQLEPMLKDIANVRFLDANTLPGAGCSPLDGMHMTVQSHKVLAKALQKALTGDTL
;
A
#
# COMPACT_ATOMS: atom_id res chain seq x y z
N ALA A 1 -14.10 13.92 12.50
CA ALA A 1 -14.56 14.38 11.19
C ALA A 1 -14.03 13.46 10.08
N ARG A 2 -14.79 13.32 9.02
CA ARG A 2 -14.38 12.51 7.87
C ARG A 2 -13.34 13.27 7.06
N PRO A 3 -12.34 12.58 6.52
CA PRO A 3 -11.43 13.19 5.57
C PRO A 3 -12.13 13.39 4.22
N ASP A 4 -11.77 14.44 3.50
CA ASP A 4 -12.24 14.64 2.13
C ASP A 4 -11.45 13.78 1.15
N VAL A 5 -10.20 13.49 1.49
CA VAL A 5 -9.30 12.69 0.65
C VAL A 5 -8.60 11.65 1.51
N LEU A 6 -8.62 10.42 1.05
CA LEU A 6 -7.85 9.33 1.65
C LEU A 6 -6.77 8.91 0.65
N VAL A 7 -5.52 9.10 1.01
CA VAL A 7 -4.38 8.67 0.19
C VAL A 7 -3.96 7.28 0.67
N ILE A 8 -3.91 6.34 -0.25
CA ILE A 8 -3.59 4.95 0.04
C ILE A 8 -2.27 4.57 -0.62
N VAL A 9 -1.34 4.06 0.17
CA VAL A 9 -0.15 3.40 -0.36
C VAL A 9 -0.46 1.90 -0.41
N PRO A 10 -0.45 1.29 -1.60
CA PRO A 10 -0.76 -0.14 -1.73
C PRO A 10 0.36 -1.00 -1.15
N PRO A 11 0.11 -2.32 -0.97
CA PRO A 11 1.16 -3.23 -0.57
C PRO A 11 2.32 -3.19 -1.57
N SER A 12 3.53 -3.15 -1.06
CA SER A 12 4.73 -3.04 -1.90
C SER A 12 4.97 -4.31 -2.71
N ILE A 13 5.49 -4.13 -3.92
CA ILE A 13 6.05 -5.22 -4.71
C ILE A 13 7.18 -5.84 -3.89
N THR A 14 7.24 -7.17 -3.84
CA THR A 14 8.21 -7.90 -3.06
C THR A 14 9.36 -8.42 -3.93
N PRO A 15 10.47 -8.90 -3.32
CA PRO A 15 11.59 -9.46 -4.10
C PRO A 15 11.21 -10.65 -4.98
N GLU A 16 10.11 -11.34 -4.72
CA GLU A 16 9.63 -12.43 -5.56
C GLU A 16 9.40 -11.99 -7.00
N TYR A 17 9.07 -10.71 -7.22
CA TYR A 17 8.91 -10.17 -8.56
C TYR A 17 10.19 -10.29 -9.40
N ASP A 18 11.35 -10.20 -8.77
CA ASP A 18 12.64 -10.25 -9.48
C ASP A 18 12.94 -11.61 -10.11
N ARG A 19 12.17 -12.65 -9.76
CA ARG A 19 12.32 -13.98 -10.34
C ARG A 19 11.53 -14.17 -11.62
N LEU A 20 10.68 -13.22 -11.97
CA LEU A 20 9.81 -13.32 -13.14
C LEU A 20 10.57 -12.91 -14.39
N ILE A 21 10.20 -13.52 -15.52
CA ILE A 21 10.84 -13.25 -16.81
C ILE A 21 10.57 -11.82 -17.30
N PHE A 22 9.49 -11.20 -16.82
CA PHE A 22 9.12 -9.84 -17.20
C PHE A 22 9.47 -8.80 -16.13
N LYS A 23 10.40 -9.14 -15.24
CA LYS A 23 10.78 -8.26 -14.12
C LYS A 23 11.23 -6.86 -14.57
N ASP A 24 11.82 -6.78 -15.77
CA ASP A 24 12.35 -5.52 -16.27
C ASP A 24 11.25 -4.55 -16.72
N ALA A 25 10.00 -5.01 -16.81
CA ALA A 25 8.88 -4.13 -17.15
C ALA A 25 8.70 -3.01 -16.13
N MET A 26 9.00 -3.28 -14.85
CA MET A 26 8.89 -2.31 -13.78
C MET A 26 10.23 -1.65 -13.44
N GLY A 27 11.29 -2.07 -14.10
CA GLY A 27 12.63 -1.55 -13.87
C GLY A 27 13.36 -2.19 -12.71
N THR A 28 14.67 -2.06 -12.72
CA THR A 28 15.54 -2.61 -11.67
C THR A 28 15.26 -1.93 -10.33
N GLY A 29 15.17 -2.71 -9.26
CA GLY A 29 14.96 -2.18 -7.91
C GLY A 29 13.55 -1.70 -7.64
N CYS A 30 12.55 -2.19 -8.40
CA CYS A 30 11.17 -1.73 -8.22
C CYS A 30 10.63 -2.02 -6.82
N HIS A 31 10.96 -3.16 -6.22
CA HIS A 31 10.48 -3.47 -4.87
C HIS A 31 11.05 -2.51 -3.82
N GLU A 32 12.28 -2.08 -3.98
CA GLU A 32 12.90 -1.13 -3.07
C GLU A 32 12.26 0.25 -3.19
N ARG A 33 11.98 0.69 -4.43
CA ARG A 33 11.30 1.97 -4.65
C ARG A 33 9.88 1.95 -4.09
N CYS A 34 9.15 0.85 -4.29
CA CYS A 34 7.81 0.71 -3.73
C CYS A 34 7.83 0.76 -2.21
N ALA A 35 8.80 0.10 -1.58
CA ALA A 35 8.91 0.08 -0.13
C ALA A 35 9.17 1.47 0.46
N GLY A 36 9.76 2.39 -0.32
CA GLY A 36 10.06 3.74 0.13
C GLY A 36 8.95 4.76 -0.07
N ILE A 37 7.86 4.41 -0.75
CA ILE A 37 6.82 5.37 -1.13
C ILE A 37 6.18 6.03 0.10
N ALA A 38 5.77 5.24 1.09
CA ALA A 38 5.08 5.77 2.27
C ALA A 38 5.95 6.76 3.04
N ALA A 39 7.22 6.44 3.21
CA ALA A 39 8.16 7.30 3.93
C ALA A 39 8.35 8.66 3.24
N GLN A 40 8.21 8.70 1.92
CA GLN A 40 8.32 9.95 1.17
C GLN A 40 7.01 10.74 1.15
N LEU A 41 5.88 10.06 1.03
CA LEU A 41 4.58 10.72 0.93
C LEU A 41 4.06 11.25 2.25
N GLU A 42 4.23 10.51 3.33
CA GLU A 42 3.62 10.86 4.61
C GLU A 42 4.01 12.25 5.10
N PRO A 43 5.31 12.65 5.09
CA PRO A 43 5.67 13.98 5.50
C PRO A 43 5.10 15.08 4.62
N MET A 44 4.84 14.78 3.34
CA MET A 44 4.29 15.76 2.40
C MET A 44 2.80 16.01 2.64
N LEU A 45 2.10 15.04 3.23
CA LEU A 45 0.65 15.09 3.37
C LEU A 45 0.17 15.46 4.78
N LYS A 46 1.03 15.32 5.78
CA LYS A 46 0.63 15.46 7.19
C LYS A 46 0.07 16.83 7.55
N ASP A 47 0.49 17.89 6.85
CA ASP A 47 0.06 19.25 7.13
C ASP A 47 -1.07 19.72 6.23
N ILE A 48 -1.58 18.84 5.36
CA ILE A 48 -2.69 19.18 4.48
C ILE A 48 -3.99 18.84 5.18
N ALA A 49 -4.87 19.85 5.31
CA ALA A 49 -6.16 19.67 5.96
C ALA A 49 -7.05 18.70 5.18
N ASN A 50 -7.85 17.93 5.91
CA ASN A 50 -8.82 16.99 5.34
C ASN A 50 -8.21 15.85 4.52
N VAL A 51 -6.93 15.54 4.74
CA VAL A 51 -6.25 14.41 4.10
C VAL A 51 -5.87 13.39 5.17
N ARG A 52 -6.26 12.15 4.93
CA ARG A 52 -5.80 11.01 5.73
C ARG A 52 -4.90 10.14 4.87
N PHE A 53 -4.03 9.42 5.53
CA PHE A 53 -3.02 8.59 4.89
C PHE A 53 -3.15 7.16 5.42
N LEU A 54 -3.22 6.20 4.51
CA LEU A 54 -3.28 4.78 4.85
C LEU A 54 -2.16 4.06 4.09
N ASP A 55 -1.19 3.56 4.84
CA ASP A 55 -0.17 2.70 4.27
C ASP A 55 -0.57 1.24 4.46
N ALA A 56 -0.95 0.57 3.38
CA ALA A 56 -1.37 -0.83 3.44
C ALA A 56 -0.26 -1.76 3.95
N ASN A 57 1.00 -1.33 3.86
CA ASN A 57 2.12 -2.14 4.35
C ASN A 57 2.16 -2.23 5.87
N THR A 58 1.43 -1.38 6.58
CA THR A 58 1.33 -1.44 8.04
C THR A 58 0.21 -2.37 8.52
N LEU A 59 -0.61 -2.88 7.61
CA LEU A 59 -1.75 -3.71 7.96
C LEU A 59 -1.33 -5.18 8.02
N PRO A 60 -1.48 -5.87 9.17
CA PRO A 60 -1.16 -7.29 9.23
C PRO A 60 -1.99 -8.10 8.23
N GLY A 61 -1.33 -8.92 7.45
CA GLY A 61 -1.98 -9.74 6.44
C GLY A 61 -2.18 -9.07 5.08
N ALA A 62 -1.90 -7.78 4.96
CA ALA A 62 -1.91 -7.10 3.67
C ALA A 62 -0.55 -7.28 3.02
N GLY A 63 -0.53 -7.82 1.82
CA GLY A 63 0.73 -8.02 1.11
C GLY A 63 0.51 -8.63 -0.25
N CYS A 64 1.59 -8.73 -1.01
CA CYS A 64 1.57 -9.31 -2.34
C CYS A 64 1.79 -10.81 -2.26
N SER A 65 1.29 -11.52 -3.27
CA SER A 65 1.43 -12.97 -3.38
C SER A 65 2.91 -13.35 -3.51
N PRO A 66 3.37 -14.42 -2.81
CA PRO A 66 4.74 -14.91 -3.01
C PRO A 66 4.93 -15.54 -4.38
N LEU A 67 3.87 -15.73 -5.16
CA LEU A 67 3.99 -16.29 -6.51
C LEU A 67 4.60 -15.29 -7.47
N ASP A 68 4.19 -14.02 -7.42
CA ASP A 68 4.68 -13.01 -8.34
C ASP A 68 5.21 -11.73 -7.66
N GLY A 69 4.96 -11.60 -6.38
CA GLY A 69 5.43 -10.43 -5.62
C GLY A 69 4.72 -9.12 -5.97
N MET A 70 3.67 -9.15 -6.79
CA MET A 70 3.00 -7.97 -7.28
C MET A 70 1.51 -7.95 -6.97
N HIS A 71 0.80 -9.03 -7.25
CA HIS A 71 -0.65 -9.09 -7.03
C HIS A 71 -0.97 -9.38 -5.58
N MET A 72 -2.02 -8.75 -5.07
CA MET A 72 -2.46 -8.94 -3.69
C MET A 72 -3.11 -10.31 -3.51
N THR A 73 -2.89 -10.90 -2.34
CA THR A 73 -3.56 -12.17 -1.98
C THR A 73 -5.04 -11.91 -1.65
N VAL A 74 -5.85 -12.98 -1.62
CA VAL A 74 -7.24 -12.88 -1.17
C VAL A 74 -7.30 -12.32 0.25
N GLN A 75 -6.43 -12.79 1.13
CA GLN A 75 -6.35 -12.29 2.50
C GLN A 75 -6.03 -10.80 2.52
N SER A 76 -5.11 -10.36 1.69
CA SER A 76 -4.73 -8.96 1.59
C SER A 76 -5.91 -8.08 1.15
N HIS A 77 -6.68 -8.53 0.16
CA HIS A 77 -7.87 -7.81 -0.27
C HIS A 77 -8.88 -7.64 0.87
N LYS A 78 -9.09 -8.68 1.66
CA LYS A 78 -10.02 -8.64 2.80
C LYS A 78 -9.54 -7.68 3.87
N VAL A 79 -8.26 -7.71 4.20
CA VAL A 79 -7.67 -6.83 5.21
C VAL A 79 -7.77 -5.38 4.77
N LEU A 80 -7.43 -5.10 3.53
CA LEU A 80 -7.47 -3.74 2.99
C LEU A 80 -8.90 -3.21 2.93
N ALA A 81 -9.85 -4.04 2.48
CA ALA A 81 -11.25 -3.64 2.40
C ALA A 81 -11.79 -3.23 3.78
N LYS A 82 -11.43 -3.96 4.81
CA LYS A 82 -11.84 -3.65 6.18
C LYS A 82 -11.25 -2.34 6.68
N ALA A 83 -9.97 -2.11 6.40
CA ALA A 83 -9.30 -0.86 6.77
C ALA A 83 -9.91 0.33 6.03
N LEU A 84 -10.22 0.17 4.75
CA LEU A 84 -10.85 1.21 3.94
C LEU A 84 -12.25 1.55 4.47
N GLN A 85 -13.01 0.54 4.86
CA GLN A 85 -14.35 0.77 5.43
C GLN A 85 -14.25 1.63 6.69
N LYS A 86 -13.32 1.32 7.58
CA LYS A 86 -13.10 2.11 8.80
C LYS A 86 -12.68 3.54 8.47
N ALA A 87 -11.77 3.70 7.52
CA ALA A 87 -11.30 5.02 7.12
C ALA A 87 -12.43 5.87 6.53
N LEU A 88 -13.27 5.27 5.69
CA LEU A 88 -14.36 5.98 5.03
C LEU A 88 -15.50 6.33 5.98
N THR A 89 -15.69 5.56 7.05
CA THR A 89 -16.69 5.88 8.07
C THR A 89 -16.16 6.86 9.12
N GLY A 90 -14.87 7.21 9.04
CA GLY A 90 -14.25 8.12 10.00
C GLY A 90 -13.74 7.44 11.26
N ASP A 91 -13.78 6.12 11.32
CA ASP A 91 -13.23 5.37 12.46
C ASP A 91 -11.70 5.47 12.50
N THR A 92 -11.16 5.22 13.69
CA THR A 92 -9.70 5.16 13.86
C THR A 92 -9.14 3.93 13.15
N LEU A 93 -8.06 4.14 12.42
CA LEU A 93 -7.37 3.05 11.73
C LEU A 93 -6.43 2.28 12.65
#